data_6945a0cbcc225bf44f09af9e12832740
#
_entry.id   6945a0cbcc225bf44f09af9e12832740
#
_cell.length_a   1.000
_cell.length_b   1.000
_cell.length_c   1.000
_cell.angle_alpha   90.00
_cell.angle_beta   90.00
_cell.angle_gamma   90.00
#
_symmetry.space_group_name_H-M   'P 1'
#
loop_
_entity.id
_entity.type
_entity.pdbx_description
1 polymer ?
#
loop_
_entity_poly.entity_id
_entity_poly.type
_entity_poly.pdbx_seq_one_letter_code
_entity_poly.pdbx_strand_id
1 'polypeptide(L)'
;MKPEIRDMVEEIKRMKNEKNAVIVAHNYQVDEVQELADVVGDSFKLSQYCASTDADIVVFCGVHFMAESAKILSPEKTVLLPEIDAGCPMADMATVDALIEEKRKYPNAAVVCYINTSAAVKAECDICCTSSNAVRVIRSIPNDEVLFVPDQNLGSFVAGQVPDKKIHLWSGYCITHHRVSREDVEKAKSLHPDALVLAHPECRKEVLVRADFVGSTAQIIEYAKNSSHDKFLIATEMGILYKLKKDNPDKTFYLLTPGLVCPNMKKTSVESVYNALKYNRYEINLDKEVAERARRALEAMLAV
;
A
#
# COMPACT_ATOMS: atom_id res chain seq x y z
N MET A 1 8.78 24.91 9.78
CA MET A 1 9.15 23.79 10.68
C MET A 1 9.55 24.36 12.03
N LYS A 2 9.04 23.82 13.14
CA LYS A 2 9.41 24.23 14.51
C LYS A 2 10.90 23.94 14.74
N PRO A 3 11.64 24.76 15.56
CA PRO A 3 13.07 24.54 15.82
C PRO A 3 13.40 23.10 16.27
N GLU A 4 12.63 22.58 17.22
CA GLU A 4 12.78 21.20 17.75
C GLU A 4 12.69 20.12 16.67
N ILE A 5 11.79 20.26 15.69
CA ILE A 5 11.65 19.32 14.58
C ILE A 5 12.86 19.43 13.63
N ARG A 6 13.41 20.63 13.45
CA ARG A 6 14.61 20.83 12.62
C ARG A 6 15.82 20.11 13.23
N ASP A 7 15.99 20.24 14.52
CA ASP A 7 17.10 19.58 15.23
C ASP A 7 16.97 18.05 15.14
N MET A 8 15.74 17.51 15.28
CA MET A 8 15.47 16.08 15.08
C MET A 8 15.79 15.62 13.66
N VAL A 9 15.44 16.39 12.63
CA VAL A 9 15.74 16.06 11.22
C VAL A 9 17.25 15.98 10.99
N GLU A 10 18.04 16.90 11.54
CA GLU A 10 19.50 16.86 11.41
C GLU A 10 20.09 15.67 12.17
N GLU A 11 19.57 15.35 13.35
CA GLU A 11 19.99 14.14 14.07
C GLU A 11 19.60 12.84 13.33
N ILE A 12 18.42 12.78 12.73
CA ILE A 12 18.02 11.65 11.89
C ILE A 12 19.01 11.46 10.74
N LYS A 13 19.36 12.53 10.02
CA LYS A 13 20.35 12.47 8.92
C LYS A 13 21.70 11.94 9.40
N ARG A 14 22.18 12.39 10.57
CA ARG A 14 23.40 11.90 11.15
C ARG A 14 23.33 10.41 11.49
N MET A 15 22.29 10.01 12.22
CA MET A 15 22.08 8.60 12.61
C MET A 15 21.92 7.67 11.42
N LYS A 16 21.27 8.10 10.34
CA LYS A 16 21.17 7.33 9.09
C LYS A 16 22.54 6.96 8.55
N ASN A 17 23.46 7.94 8.48
CA ASN A 17 24.81 7.71 7.98
C ASN A 17 25.62 6.82 8.93
N GLU A 18 25.55 7.07 10.25
CA GLU A 18 26.28 6.32 11.25
C GLU A 18 25.86 4.85 11.34
N LYS A 19 24.57 4.58 11.11
CA LYS A 19 23.96 3.24 11.25
C LYS A 19 23.73 2.52 9.91
N ASN A 20 24.19 3.08 8.80
CA ASN A 20 23.84 2.60 7.45
C ASN A 20 22.35 2.33 7.31
N ALA A 21 21.51 3.32 7.64
CA ALA A 21 20.06 3.22 7.65
C ALA A 21 19.41 3.98 6.50
N VAL A 22 18.30 3.44 6.00
CA VAL A 22 17.41 4.11 5.05
C VAL A 22 16.03 4.30 5.64
N ILE A 23 15.37 5.38 5.25
CA ILE A 23 13.96 5.65 5.57
C ILE A 23 13.15 5.46 4.30
N VAL A 24 12.20 4.55 4.33
CA VAL A 24 11.24 4.34 3.24
C VAL A 24 9.85 4.75 3.71
N ALA A 25 9.10 5.46 2.87
CA ALA A 25 7.77 5.95 3.22
C ALA A 25 6.74 5.62 2.15
N HIS A 26 5.58 5.17 2.58
CA HIS A 26 4.43 5.04 1.69
C HIS A 26 3.89 6.42 1.28
N ASN A 27 3.36 6.56 0.07
CA ASN A 27 2.76 7.81 -0.43
C ASN A 27 1.60 8.34 0.44
N TYR A 28 1.06 7.53 1.36
CA TYR A 28 -0.01 7.92 2.27
C TYR A 28 0.50 8.48 3.61
N GLN A 29 1.79 8.61 3.79
CA GLN A 29 2.35 9.27 4.98
C GLN A 29 2.08 10.77 4.98
N VAL A 30 2.26 11.42 6.14
CA VAL A 30 2.21 12.88 6.23
C VAL A 30 3.37 13.51 5.45
N ASP A 31 3.18 14.74 5.01
CA ASP A 31 4.12 15.44 4.12
C ASP A 31 5.55 15.47 4.68
N GLU A 32 5.70 15.74 5.99
CA GLU A 32 6.99 15.84 6.67
C GLU A 32 7.75 14.50 6.69
N VAL A 33 7.03 13.39 6.79
CA VAL A 33 7.62 12.04 6.75
C VAL A 33 8.00 11.67 5.32
N GLN A 34 7.18 12.03 4.32
CA GLN A 34 7.54 11.84 2.92
C GLN A 34 8.78 12.66 2.52
N GLU A 35 8.91 13.88 3.05
CA GLU A 35 10.07 14.74 2.79
C GLU A 35 11.36 14.21 3.41
N LEU A 36 11.25 13.54 4.56
CA LEU A 36 12.37 12.95 5.30
C LEU A 36 12.86 11.64 4.66
N ALA A 37 12.00 10.94 3.93
CA ALA A 37 12.29 9.62 3.39
C ALA A 37 13.28 9.65 2.21
N ASP A 38 14.13 8.62 2.14
CA ASP A 38 15.02 8.38 0.99
C ASP A 38 14.25 7.88 -0.23
N VAL A 39 13.23 7.07 0.02
CA VAL A 39 12.37 6.53 -1.03
C VAL A 39 10.92 6.66 -0.61
N VAL A 40 10.13 7.27 -1.49
CA VAL A 40 8.66 7.33 -1.37
C VAL A 40 8.04 6.53 -2.50
N GLY A 41 7.07 5.68 -2.18
CA GLY A 41 6.42 4.83 -3.16
C GLY A 41 5.14 4.18 -2.67
N ASP A 42 4.55 3.35 -3.55
CA ASP A 42 3.51 2.39 -3.18
C ASP A 42 4.13 1.10 -2.61
N SER A 43 3.28 0.18 -2.16
CA SER A 43 3.72 -1.08 -1.56
C SER A 43 4.63 -1.90 -2.47
N PHE A 44 4.40 -1.89 -3.81
CA PHE A 44 5.20 -2.65 -4.75
C PHE A 44 6.62 -2.08 -4.88
N LYS A 45 6.72 -0.78 -5.12
CA LYS A 45 8.01 -0.08 -5.22
C LYS A 45 8.83 -0.22 -3.94
N LEU A 46 8.18 -0.06 -2.77
CA LEU A 46 8.88 -0.19 -1.49
C LEU A 46 9.35 -1.62 -1.23
N SER A 47 8.57 -2.64 -1.61
CA SER A 47 8.98 -4.05 -1.51
C SER A 47 10.20 -4.33 -2.39
N GLN A 48 10.22 -3.86 -3.64
CA GLN A 48 11.37 -4.00 -4.55
C GLN A 48 12.61 -3.31 -3.98
N TYR A 49 12.45 -2.09 -3.45
CA TYR A 49 13.58 -1.36 -2.86
C TYR A 49 14.14 -2.05 -1.62
N CYS A 50 13.27 -2.50 -0.71
CA CYS A 50 13.72 -3.21 0.49
C CYS A 50 14.45 -4.53 0.17
N ALA A 51 14.06 -5.23 -0.90
CA ALA A 51 14.69 -6.46 -1.35
C ALA A 51 16.11 -6.22 -1.93
N SER A 52 16.44 -5.01 -2.38
CA SER A 52 17.67 -4.72 -3.12
C SER A 52 18.61 -3.70 -2.45
N THR A 53 18.20 -3.04 -1.37
CA THR A 53 19.01 -2.03 -0.69
C THR A 53 20.20 -2.65 0.05
N ASP A 54 21.33 -1.96 0.10
CA ASP A 54 22.54 -2.36 0.88
C ASP A 54 22.53 -1.84 2.32
N ALA A 55 21.46 -1.15 2.75
CA ALA A 55 21.34 -0.64 4.10
C ALA A 55 21.20 -1.77 5.12
N ASP A 56 21.77 -1.59 6.31
CA ASP A 56 21.65 -2.54 7.43
C ASP A 56 20.32 -2.36 8.18
N ILE A 57 19.82 -1.12 8.22
CA ILE A 57 18.58 -0.75 8.90
C ILE A 57 17.61 -0.12 7.91
N VAL A 58 16.37 -0.61 7.90
CA VAL A 58 15.25 -0.02 7.16
C VAL A 58 14.24 0.54 8.16
N VAL A 59 14.06 1.86 8.19
CA VAL A 59 12.94 2.49 8.90
C VAL A 59 11.75 2.55 7.95
N PHE A 60 10.73 1.76 8.21
CA PHE A 60 9.57 1.64 7.34
C PHE A 60 8.42 2.52 7.83
N CYS A 61 8.25 3.70 7.21
CA CYS A 61 7.14 4.61 7.47
C CYS A 61 5.90 4.17 6.68
N GLY A 62 5.07 3.37 7.33
CA GLY A 62 3.87 2.75 6.76
C GLY A 62 3.06 2.06 7.84
N VAL A 63 2.39 0.97 7.49
CA VAL A 63 1.64 0.11 8.43
C VAL A 63 2.30 -1.26 8.58
N HIS A 64 1.90 -1.98 9.62
CA HIS A 64 2.57 -3.17 10.12
C HIS A 64 2.88 -4.22 9.04
N PHE A 65 1.90 -4.63 8.21
CA PHE A 65 2.10 -5.65 7.17
C PHE A 65 3.15 -5.25 6.12
N MET A 66 3.36 -3.94 5.90
CA MET A 66 4.39 -3.44 4.99
C MET A 66 5.78 -3.65 5.56
N ALA A 67 5.96 -3.35 6.85
CA ALA A 67 7.21 -3.60 7.56
C ALA A 67 7.50 -5.11 7.69
N GLU A 68 6.46 -5.94 7.91
CA GLU A 68 6.59 -7.41 7.83
C GLU A 68 7.08 -7.84 6.44
N SER A 69 6.49 -7.31 5.36
CA SER A 69 6.89 -7.65 3.99
C SER A 69 8.35 -7.26 3.71
N ALA A 70 8.79 -6.10 4.21
CA ALA A 70 10.20 -5.68 4.13
C ALA A 70 11.12 -6.64 4.90
N LYS A 71 10.73 -7.07 6.10
CA LYS A 71 11.51 -8.05 6.91
C LYS A 71 11.57 -9.42 6.27
N ILE A 72 10.47 -9.87 5.65
CA ILE A 72 10.43 -11.15 4.91
C ILE A 72 11.38 -11.13 3.71
N LEU A 73 11.40 -10.04 2.95
CA LEU A 73 12.25 -9.90 1.76
C LEU A 73 13.73 -9.65 2.09
N SER A 74 14.01 -9.13 3.28
CA SER A 74 15.37 -8.79 3.75
C SER A 74 15.56 -9.24 5.21
N PRO A 75 15.59 -10.55 5.48
CA PRO A 75 15.59 -11.10 6.83
C PRO A 75 16.87 -10.77 7.63
N GLU A 76 17.98 -10.51 6.93
CA GLU A 76 19.25 -10.10 7.53
C GLU A 76 19.24 -8.67 8.06
N LYS A 77 18.32 -7.83 7.56
CA LYS A 77 18.24 -6.40 7.93
C LYS A 77 17.43 -6.18 9.19
N THR A 78 17.76 -5.15 9.93
CA THR A 78 16.89 -4.62 10.99
C THR A 78 15.81 -3.76 10.35
N VAL A 79 14.55 -4.18 10.47
CA VAL A 79 13.38 -3.41 9.99
C VAL A 79 12.67 -2.81 11.19
N LEU A 80 12.60 -1.48 11.24
CA LEU A 80 11.97 -0.72 12.30
C LEU A 80 10.65 -0.12 11.80
N LEU A 81 9.57 -0.31 12.56
CA LEU A 81 8.28 0.34 12.33
C LEU A 81 8.13 1.49 13.35
N PRO A 82 8.15 2.77 12.96
CA PRO A 82 8.13 3.89 13.89
C PRO A 82 6.97 3.90 14.90
N GLU A 83 5.80 3.36 14.48
CA GLU A 83 4.61 3.24 15.31
C GLU A 83 4.07 1.81 15.31
N ILE A 84 4.23 1.10 16.43
CA ILE A 84 3.89 -0.33 16.52
C ILE A 84 2.40 -0.61 16.33
N ASP A 85 1.53 0.32 16.69
CA ASP A 85 0.09 0.22 16.57
C ASP A 85 -0.46 0.79 15.24
N ALA A 86 0.42 1.10 14.29
CA ALA A 86 0.05 1.41 12.91
C ALA A 86 -0.36 0.15 12.14
N GLY A 87 -1.50 -0.45 12.53
CA GLY A 87 -2.07 -1.64 11.90
C GLY A 87 -2.86 -1.33 10.61
N CYS A 88 -3.43 -2.38 10.01
CA CYS A 88 -4.33 -2.26 8.86
C CYS A 88 -5.60 -3.09 9.10
N PRO A 89 -6.75 -2.46 9.36
CA PRO A 89 -8.00 -3.20 9.59
C PRO A 89 -8.40 -4.15 8.47
N MET A 90 -8.06 -3.83 7.21
CA MET A 90 -8.29 -4.74 6.09
C MET A 90 -7.42 -6.01 6.20
N ALA A 91 -6.16 -5.86 6.62
CA ALA A 91 -5.29 -7.01 6.83
C ALA A 91 -5.84 -7.94 7.93
N ASP A 92 -6.47 -7.37 8.95
CA ASP A 92 -7.08 -8.11 10.06
C ASP A 92 -8.39 -8.82 9.67
N MET A 93 -9.00 -8.48 8.52
CA MET A 93 -10.20 -9.16 8.01
C MET A 93 -9.91 -10.54 7.42
N ALA A 94 -8.65 -10.91 7.22
CA ALA A 94 -8.23 -12.25 6.81
C ALA A 94 -7.37 -12.88 7.91
N THR A 95 -7.86 -13.98 8.49
CA THR A 95 -7.11 -14.79 9.46
C THR A 95 -6.65 -16.10 8.82
N VAL A 96 -5.60 -16.71 9.37
CA VAL A 96 -5.08 -17.99 8.87
C VAL A 96 -6.15 -19.09 8.92
N ASP A 97 -6.86 -19.22 10.05
CA ASP A 97 -7.86 -20.27 10.23
C ASP A 97 -9.01 -20.11 9.22
N ALA A 98 -9.52 -18.88 9.06
CA ALA A 98 -10.58 -18.61 8.09
C ALA A 98 -10.11 -18.84 6.64
N LEU A 99 -8.84 -18.51 6.33
CA LEU A 99 -8.28 -18.78 5.00
C LEU A 99 -8.16 -20.28 4.72
N ILE A 100 -7.70 -21.08 5.70
CA ILE A 100 -7.61 -22.54 5.57
C ILE A 100 -9.00 -23.15 5.33
N GLU A 101 -10.03 -22.67 6.04
CA GLU A 101 -11.42 -23.10 5.83
C GLU A 101 -11.93 -22.73 4.43
N GLU A 102 -11.64 -21.53 3.95
CA GLU A 102 -12.08 -21.07 2.63
C GLU A 102 -11.38 -21.85 1.50
N LYS A 103 -10.08 -22.13 1.64
CA LYS A 103 -9.31 -22.98 0.69
C LYS A 103 -9.95 -24.35 0.48
N ARG A 104 -10.55 -24.95 1.53
CA ARG A 104 -11.23 -26.26 1.42
C ARG A 104 -12.46 -26.21 0.51
N LYS A 105 -13.12 -25.04 0.39
CA LYS A 105 -14.27 -24.87 -0.52
C LYS A 105 -13.85 -24.77 -1.98
N TYR A 106 -12.62 -24.34 -2.24
CA TYR A 106 -12.08 -24.11 -3.59
C TYR A 106 -10.72 -24.83 -3.78
N PRO A 107 -10.70 -26.17 -3.76
CA PRO A 107 -9.44 -26.95 -3.72
C PRO A 107 -8.58 -26.80 -4.98
N ASN A 108 -9.14 -26.32 -6.09
CA ASN A 108 -8.43 -26.10 -7.35
C ASN A 108 -8.01 -24.64 -7.57
N ALA A 109 -8.46 -23.72 -6.69
CA ALA A 109 -8.16 -22.32 -6.83
C ALA A 109 -6.74 -22.00 -6.33
N ALA A 110 -6.00 -21.20 -7.10
CA ALA A 110 -4.79 -20.57 -6.59
C ALA A 110 -5.17 -19.45 -5.61
N VAL A 111 -4.45 -19.36 -4.50
CA VAL A 111 -4.68 -18.31 -3.50
C VAL A 111 -3.80 -17.11 -3.81
N VAL A 112 -4.42 -16.03 -4.27
CA VAL A 112 -3.76 -14.75 -4.55
C VAL A 112 -3.98 -13.80 -3.40
N CYS A 113 -2.90 -13.39 -2.80
CA CYS A 113 -2.90 -12.54 -1.61
C CYS A 113 -2.55 -11.10 -2.00
N TYR A 114 -3.51 -10.19 -1.89
CA TYR A 114 -3.16 -8.78 -1.88
C TYR A 114 -2.20 -8.51 -0.71
N ILE A 115 -1.13 -7.78 -0.94
CA ILE A 115 -0.03 -7.56 0.03
C ILE A 115 -0.51 -7.03 1.41
N ASN A 116 -1.71 -6.44 1.45
CA ASN A 116 -2.35 -5.93 2.66
C ASN A 116 -2.92 -7.06 3.54
N THR A 117 -2.07 -7.96 3.95
CA THR A 117 -2.34 -9.11 4.83
C THR A 117 -1.15 -9.32 5.77
N SER A 118 -1.34 -10.05 6.87
CA SER A 118 -0.24 -10.41 7.79
C SER A 118 0.75 -11.39 7.14
N ALA A 119 1.96 -11.47 7.69
CA ALA A 119 2.96 -12.48 7.30
C ALA A 119 2.40 -13.90 7.39
N ALA A 120 1.62 -14.21 8.43
CA ALA A 120 1.00 -15.51 8.64
C ALA A 120 -0.01 -15.87 7.54
N VAL A 121 -0.82 -14.92 7.09
CA VAL A 121 -1.75 -15.10 5.95
C VAL A 121 -0.98 -15.29 4.65
N LYS A 122 0.07 -14.49 4.40
CA LYS A 122 0.93 -14.65 3.22
C LYS A 122 1.57 -16.02 3.14
N ALA A 123 1.93 -16.62 4.28
CA ALA A 123 2.50 -17.96 4.37
C ALA A 123 1.56 -19.08 3.88
N GLU A 124 0.24 -18.81 3.85
CA GLU A 124 -0.79 -19.73 3.36
C GLU A 124 -1.19 -19.48 1.88
N CYS A 125 -0.56 -18.53 1.21
CA CYS A 125 -0.91 -18.11 -0.15
C CYS A 125 0.13 -18.57 -1.17
N ASP A 126 -0.29 -18.74 -2.42
CA ASP A 126 0.59 -19.17 -3.52
C ASP A 126 1.41 -18.00 -4.07
N ILE A 127 0.80 -16.81 -4.17
CA ILE A 127 1.44 -15.62 -4.70
C ILE A 127 0.81 -14.36 -4.11
N CYS A 128 1.64 -13.35 -3.84
CA CYS A 128 1.17 -12.01 -3.49
C CYS A 128 0.89 -11.17 -4.74
N CYS A 129 0.13 -10.10 -4.56
CA CYS A 129 -0.01 -9.04 -5.54
C CYS A 129 -0.13 -7.68 -4.85
N THR A 130 0.00 -6.61 -5.62
CA THR A 130 -0.37 -5.24 -5.22
C THR A 130 -1.41 -4.70 -6.18
N SER A 131 -2.02 -3.55 -5.86
CA SER A 131 -2.92 -2.87 -6.81
C SER A 131 -2.23 -2.51 -8.13
N SER A 132 -0.89 -2.39 -8.13
CA SER A 132 -0.10 -2.08 -9.34
C SER A 132 0.02 -3.26 -10.31
N ASN A 133 0.00 -4.50 -9.83
CA ASN A 133 0.29 -5.69 -10.64
C ASN A 133 -0.73 -6.81 -10.54
N ALA A 134 -1.84 -6.66 -9.78
CA ALA A 134 -2.81 -7.73 -9.54
C ALA A 134 -3.35 -8.38 -10.82
N VAL A 135 -3.70 -7.60 -11.83
CA VAL A 135 -4.17 -8.11 -13.13
C VAL A 135 -3.09 -8.96 -13.80
N ARG A 136 -1.83 -8.50 -13.79
CA ARG A 136 -0.69 -9.21 -14.38
C ARG A 136 -0.41 -10.52 -13.63
N VAL A 137 -0.42 -10.47 -12.30
CA VAL A 137 -0.24 -11.64 -11.45
C VAL A 137 -1.31 -12.70 -11.74
N ILE A 138 -2.60 -12.31 -11.77
CA ILE A 138 -3.67 -13.29 -12.02
C ILE A 138 -3.59 -13.88 -13.43
N ARG A 139 -3.18 -13.10 -14.44
CA ARG A 139 -2.94 -13.63 -15.79
C ARG A 139 -1.78 -14.61 -15.86
N SER A 140 -0.77 -14.47 -15.02
CA SER A 140 0.39 -15.38 -15.00
C SER A 140 0.12 -16.74 -14.33
N ILE A 141 -0.96 -16.87 -13.56
CA ILE A 141 -1.30 -18.10 -12.84
C ILE A 141 -1.96 -19.08 -13.79
N PRO A 142 -1.54 -20.36 -13.82
CA PRO A 142 -2.13 -21.36 -14.71
C PRO A 142 -3.55 -21.79 -14.32
N ASN A 143 -3.93 -21.65 -13.03
CA ASN A 143 -5.25 -22.07 -12.53
C ASN A 143 -6.39 -21.24 -13.14
N ASP A 144 -7.49 -21.89 -13.49
CA ASP A 144 -8.71 -21.24 -13.98
C ASP A 144 -9.50 -20.55 -12.84
N GLU A 145 -9.32 -21.06 -11.61
CA GLU A 145 -9.96 -20.51 -10.41
C GLU A 145 -8.93 -19.85 -9.50
N VAL A 146 -9.31 -18.72 -8.90
CA VAL A 146 -8.49 -17.94 -7.98
C VAL A 146 -9.31 -17.57 -6.75
N LEU A 147 -8.77 -17.78 -5.56
CA LEU A 147 -9.26 -17.20 -4.32
C LEU A 147 -8.48 -15.92 -4.04
N PHE A 148 -9.14 -14.77 -4.17
CA PHE A 148 -8.52 -13.46 -3.97
C PHE A 148 -8.78 -12.92 -2.56
N VAL A 149 -7.73 -12.67 -1.79
CA VAL A 149 -7.79 -12.17 -0.40
C VAL A 149 -6.95 -10.90 -0.25
N PRO A 150 -7.29 -9.96 0.66
CA PRO A 150 -8.52 -9.87 1.44
C PRO A 150 -9.55 -8.89 0.86
N ASP A 151 -9.21 -8.07 -0.16
CA ASP A 151 -10.02 -6.92 -0.63
C ASP A 151 -10.99 -7.32 -1.75
N GLN A 152 -12.30 -7.30 -1.44
CA GLN A 152 -13.36 -7.61 -2.40
C GLN A 152 -13.46 -6.59 -3.55
N ASN A 153 -13.14 -5.32 -3.30
CA ASN A 153 -13.27 -4.27 -4.31
C ASN A 153 -12.16 -4.39 -5.35
N LEU A 154 -10.90 -4.50 -4.90
CA LEU A 154 -9.76 -4.76 -5.78
C LEU A 154 -9.97 -6.09 -6.53
N GLY A 155 -10.38 -7.15 -5.83
CA GLY A 155 -10.65 -8.45 -6.46
C GLY A 155 -11.77 -8.37 -7.50
N SER A 156 -12.85 -7.63 -7.24
CA SER A 156 -13.93 -7.39 -8.21
C SER A 156 -13.47 -6.58 -9.42
N PHE A 157 -12.63 -5.56 -9.20
CA PHE A 157 -12.03 -4.79 -10.29
C PHE A 157 -11.16 -5.69 -11.18
N VAL A 158 -10.31 -6.52 -10.57
CA VAL A 158 -9.45 -7.46 -11.31
C VAL A 158 -10.27 -8.51 -12.05
N ALA A 159 -11.34 -9.06 -11.44
CA ALA A 159 -12.24 -10.01 -12.10
C ALA A 159 -12.83 -9.44 -13.40
N GLY A 160 -13.16 -8.15 -13.41
CA GLY A 160 -13.62 -7.46 -14.62
C GLY A 160 -12.57 -7.34 -15.73
N GLN A 161 -11.28 -7.43 -15.38
CA GLN A 161 -10.14 -7.35 -16.31
C GLN A 161 -9.64 -8.72 -16.81
N VAL A 162 -10.07 -9.82 -16.18
CA VAL A 162 -9.69 -11.20 -16.51
C VAL A 162 -10.93 -12.10 -16.55
N PRO A 163 -11.86 -11.87 -17.48
CA PRO A 163 -13.15 -12.56 -17.55
C PRO A 163 -13.04 -14.06 -17.83
N ASP A 164 -11.90 -14.51 -18.27
CA ASP A 164 -11.56 -15.92 -18.54
C ASP A 164 -11.24 -16.71 -17.28
N LYS A 165 -11.07 -16.04 -16.13
CA LYS A 165 -10.80 -16.68 -14.85
C LYS A 165 -11.95 -16.50 -13.87
N LYS A 166 -12.21 -17.54 -13.08
CA LYS A 166 -13.20 -17.50 -12.00
C LYS A 166 -12.55 -17.02 -10.72
N ILE A 167 -12.90 -15.82 -10.27
CA ILE A 167 -12.33 -15.24 -9.05
C ILE A 167 -13.35 -15.33 -7.91
N HIS A 168 -12.97 -16.05 -6.85
CA HIS A 168 -13.68 -16.10 -5.59
C HIS A 168 -13.16 -14.96 -4.71
N LEU A 169 -14.07 -14.10 -4.24
CA LEU A 169 -13.73 -12.90 -3.50
C LEU A 169 -13.84 -13.14 -2.00
N TRP A 170 -12.81 -12.76 -1.27
CA TRP A 170 -12.90 -12.58 0.18
C TRP A 170 -13.73 -11.34 0.51
N SER A 171 -14.45 -11.35 1.63
CA SER A 171 -15.39 -10.26 1.98
C SER A 171 -14.76 -9.05 2.69
N GLY A 172 -13.43 -8.96 2.77
CA GLY A 172 -12.73 -7.82 3.35
C GLY A 172 -12.68 -6.61 2.43
N TYR A 173 -12.32 -5.46 2.97
CA TYR A 173 -12.24 -4.21 2.23
C TYR A 173 -11.41 -3.13 2.98
N CYS A 174 -10.88 -2.18 2.26
CA CYS A 174 -10.26 -0.99 2.83
C CYS A 174 -11.33 -0.02 3.31
N ILE A 175 -11.40 0.24 4.63
CA ILE A 175 -12.42 1.14 5.20
C ILE A 175 -12.30 2.57 4.67
N THR A 176 -11.10 3.02 4.31
CA THR A 176 -10.85 4.37 3.78
C THR A 176 -11.42 4.54 2.38
N HIS A 177 -11.20 3.57 1.51
CA HIS A 177 -11.70 3.63 0.13
C HIS A 177 -13.16 3.17 0.00
N HIS A 178 -13.55 2.15 0.77
CA HIS A 178 -14.91 1.60 0.72
C HIS A 178 -16.00 2.58 1.16
N ARG A 179 -15.65 3.56 2.00
CA ARG A 179 -16.62 4.59 2.45
C ARG A 179 -17.02 5.59 1.37
N VAL A 180 -16.20 5.74 0.33
CA VAL A 180 -16.51 6.66 -0.76
C VAL A 180 -17.76 6.18 -1.49
N SER A 181 -18.72 7.06 -1.68
CA SER A 181 -20.00 6.77 -2.31
C SER A 181 -20.09 7.37 -3.71
N ARG A 182 -21.10 6.93 -4.45
CA ARG A 182 -21.51 7.53 -5.71
C ARG A 182 -21.82 9.02 -5.54
N GLU A 183 -22.54 9.36 -4.47
CA GLU A 183 -22.96 10.72 -4.14
C GLU A 183 -21.77 11.63 -3.90
N ASP A 184 -20.68 11.12 -3.28
CA ASP A 184 -19.44 11.86 -3.12
C ASP A 184 -18.84 12.25 -4.48
N VAL A 185 -18.84 11.33 -5.46
CA VAL A 185 -18.34 11.59 -6.81
C VAL A 185 -19.20 12.64 -7.50
N GLU A 186 -20.52 12.49 -7.45
CA GLU A 186 -21.47 13.43 -8.08
C GLU A 186 -21.36 14.83 -7.49
N LYS A 187 -21.22 14.94 -6.16
CA LYS A 187 -21.00 16.20 -5.46
C LYS A 187 -19.67 16.84 -5.86
N ALA A 188 -18.57 16.08 -5.85
CA ALA A 188 -17.25 16.59 -6.23
C ALA A 188 -17.23 17.06 -7.69
N LYS A 189 -17.84 16.31 -8.61
CA LYS A 189 -17.98 16.69 -10.02
C LYS A 189 -18.86 17.92 -10.22
N SER A 190 -19.89 18.12 -9.41
CA SER A 190 -20.71 19.35 -9.49
C SER A 190 -19.93 20.62 -9.09
N LEU A 191 -18.96 20.49 -8.16
CA LEU A 191 -18.08 21.58 -7.74
C LEU A 191 -16.91 21.81 -8.71
N HIS A 192 -16.43 20.75 -9.36
CA HIS A 192 -15.28 20.75 -10.26
C HIS A 192 -15.60 19.98 -11.55
N PRO A 193 -16.49 20.50 -12.41
CA PRO A 193 -17.02 19.76 -13.58
C PRO A 193 -15.97 19.42 -14.63
N ASP A 194 -14.90 20.20 -14.70
CA ASP A 194 -13.76 20.06 -15.62
C ASP A 194 -12.62 19.18 -15.06
N ALA A 195 -12.69 18.74 -13.81
CA ALA A 195 -11.66 17.89 -13.22
C ALA A 195 -11.89 16.41 -13.53
N LEU A 196 -10.83 15.68 -13.88
CA LEU A 196 -10.87 14.22 -14.06
C LEU A 196 -10.87 13.50 -12.71
N VAL A 197 -11.65 12.44 -12.58
CA VAL A 197 -11.70 11.59 -11.39
C VAL A 197 -10.69 10.45 -11.53
N LEU A 198 -9.70 10.42 -10.65
CA LEU A 198 -8.71 9.34 -10.58
C LEU A 198 -8.96 8.52 -9.31
N ALA A 199 -9.30 7.24 -9.47
CA ALA A 199 -9.72 6.38 -8.35
C ALA A 199 -8.80 5.18 -8.14
N HIS A 200 -8.61 4.83 -6.86
CA HIS A 200 -7.94 3.59 -6.49
C HIS A 200 -8.91 2.40 -6.61
N PRO A 201 -8.47 1.22 -7.08
CA PRO A 201 -9.35 0.06 -7.28
C PRO A 201 -9.92 -0.56 -5.99
N GLU A 202 -9.47 -0.13 -4.82
CA GLU A 202 -10.11 -0.44 -3.53
C GLU A 202 -11.43 0.32 -3.30
N CYS A 203 -11.77 1.30 -4.14
CA CYS A 203 -13.07 1.95 -4.11
C CYS A 203 -14.17 1.00 -4.59
N ARG A 204 -15.40 1.24 -4.11
CA ARG A 204 -16.58 0.47 -4.57
C ARG A 204 -16.81 0.62 -6.07
N LYS A 205 -17.35 -0.42 -6.70
CA LYS A 205 -17.66 -0.45 -8.14
C LYS A 205 -18.44 0.78 -8.62
N GLU A 206 -19.38 1.27 -7.82
CA GLU A 206 -20.20 2.45 -8.15
C GLU A 206 -19.37 3.75 -8.29
N VAL A 207 -18.22 3.82 -7.63
CA VAL A 207 -17.23 4.90 -7.76
C VAL A 207 -16.37 4.66 -8.99
N LEU A 208 -15.85 3.43 -9.15
CA LEU A 208 -14.93 3.08 -10.24
C LEU A 208 -15.53 3.28 -11.62
N VAL A 209 -16.84 2.98 -11.81
CA VAL A 209 -17.54 3.18 -13.10
C VAL A 209 -17.73 4.67 -13.46
N ARG A 210 -17.48 5.58 -12.53
CA ARG A 210 -17.54 7.05 -12.70
C ARG A 210 -16.17 7.70 -12.77
N ALA A 211 -15.12 6.92 -12.55
CA ALA A 211 -13.75 7.42 -12.63
C ALA A 211 -13.32 7.50 -14.10
N ASP A 212 -12.59 8.55 -14.43
CA ASP A 212 -11.94 8.73 -15.73
C ASP A 212 -10.67 7.86 -15.84
N PHE A 213 -10.07 7.53 -14.67
CA PHE A 213 -8.96 6.59 -14.58
C PHE A 213 -9.03 5.80 -13.28
N VAL A 214 -8.77 4.49 -13.37
CA VAL A 214 -8.65 3.59 -12.20
C VAL A 214 -7.27 2.96 -12.20
N GLY A 215 -6.55 3.12 -11.12
CA GLY A 215 -5.21 2.57 -10.99
C GLY A 215 -4.65 2.63 -9.56
N SER A 216 -3.53 1.98 -9.35
CA SER A 216 -2.78 2.04 -8.10
C SER A 216 -2.29 3.47 -7.80
N THR A 217 -1.78 3.69 -6.59
CA THR A 217 -1.18 4.97 -6.19
C THR A 217 -0.09 5.42 -7.18
N ALA A 218 0.80 4.52 -7.59
CA ALA A 218 1.85 4.82 -8.56
C ALA A 218 1.27 5.14 -9.94
N GLN A 219 0.27 4.39 -10.40
CA GLN A 219 -0.40 4.61 -11.68
C GLN A 219 -1.18 5.93 -11.70
N ILE A 220 -1.82 6.33 -10.60
CA ILE A 220 -2.47 7.64 -10.47
C ILE A 220 -1.45 8.77 -10.60
N ILE A 221 -0.30 8.66 -9.92
CA ILE A 221 0.79 9.65 -10.00
C ILE A 221 1.29 9.77 -11.45
N GLU A 222 1.54 8.64 -12.10
CA GLU A 222 2.03 8.58 -13.48
C GLU A 222 0.99 9.14 -14.47
N TYR A 223 -0.29 8.78 -14.31
CA TYR A 223 -1.37 9.32 -15.13
C TYR A 223 -1.48 10.83 -14.99
N ALA A 224 -1.47 11.34 -13.76
CA ALA A 224 -1.54 12.78 -13.51
C ALA A 224 -0.37 13.54 -14.11
N LYS A 225 0.84 12.96 -14.07
CA LYS A 225 2.05 13.54 -14.65
C LYS A 225 1.97 13.63 -16.17
N ASN A 226 1.51 12.57 -16.84
CA ASN A 226 1.51 12.46 -18.29
C ASN A 226 0.25 13.02 -18.96
N SER A 227 -0.81 13.31 -18.18
CA SER A 227 -2.07 13.87 -18.67
C SER A 227 -1.90 15.31 -19.17
N SER A 228 -2.60 15.67 -20.24
CA SER A 228 -2.74 17.04 -20.71
C SER A 228 -3.74 17.87 -19.87
N HIS A 229 -4.53 17.21 -19.00
CA HIS A 229 -5.43 17.90 -18.08
C HIS A 229 -4.68 18.49 -16.89
N ASP A 230 -5.21 19.55 -16.35
CA ASP A 230 -4.62 20.33 -15.25
C ASP A 230 -5.40 20.23 -13.92
N LYS A 231 -6.61 19.62 -13.93
CA LYS A 231 -7.46 19.49 -12.73
C LYS A 231 -7.89 18.05 -12.51
N PHE A 232 -7.74 17.60 -11.26
CA PHE A 232 -8.00 16.21 -10.87
C PHE A 232 -8.74 16.12 -9.53
N LEU A 233 -9.72 15.22 -9.46
CA LEU A 233 -10.39 14.77 -8.26
C LEU A 233 -9.79 13.41 -7.86
N ILE A 234 -9.15 13.37 -6.71
CA ILE A 234 -8.38 12.22 -6.24
C ILE A 234 -9.23 11.37 -5.30
N ALA A 235 -9.62 10.19 -5.77
CA ALA A 235 -10.39 9.19 -5.01
C ALA A 235 -9.47 8.09 -4.46
N THR A 236 -8.46 8.52 -3.70
CA THR A 236 -7.60 7.69 -2.86
C THR A 236 -7.13 8.48 -1.64
N GLU A 237 -6.36 7.86 -0.74
CA GLU A 237 -5.90 8.42 0.51
C GLU A 237 -5.14 9.74 0.32
N MET A 238 -5.44 10.73 1.16
CA MET A 238 -5.02 12.13 0.99
C MET A 238 -3.50 12.36 0.92
N GLY A 239 -2.68 11.50 1.50
CA GLY A 239 -1.22 11.65 1.52
C GLY A 239 -0.58 11.69 0.13
N ILE A 240 -1.24 11.10 -0.88
CA ILE A 240 -0.79 11.18 -2.27
C ILE A 240 -0.70 12.62 -2.80
N LEU A 241 -1.50 13.53 -2.24
CA LEU A 241 -1.58 14.92 -2.70
C LEU A 241 -0.24 15.65 -2.57
N TYR A 242 0.58 15.30 -1.56
CA TYR A 242 1.92 15.87 -1.43
C TYR A 242 2.77 15.60 -2.67
N LYS A 243 2.85 14.33 -3.06
CA LYS A 243 3.64 13.92 -4.24
C LYS A 243 3.07 14.48 -5.54
N LEU A 244 1.75 14.43 -5.70
CA LEU A 244 1.08 14.97 -6.89
C LEU A 244 1.35 16.46 -7.09
N LYS A 245 1.22 17.26 -6.03
CA LYS A 245 1.47 18.72 -6.08
C LYS A 245 2.95 19.04 -6.29
N LYS A 246 3.84 18.30 -5.62
CA LYS A 246 5.29 18.49 -5.73
C LYS A 246 5.79 18.22 -7.14
N ASP A 247 5.29 17.15 -7.77
CA ASP A 247 5.74 16.74 -9.10
C ASP A 247 5.05 17.51 -10.25
N ASN A 248 3.91 18.17 -9.96
CA ASN A 248 3.11 18.87 -10.96
C ASN A 248 2.66 20.24 -10.43
N PRO A 249 3.54 21.22 -10.28
CA PRO A 249 3.24 22.52 -9.67
C PRO A 249 2.18 23.33 -10.45
N ASP A 250 2.02 23.07 -11.74
CA ASP A 250 1.08 23.77 -12.62
C ASP A 250 -0.32 23.10 -12.65
N LYS A 251 -0.51 21.98 -11.90
CA LYS A 251 -1.76 21.22 -11.87
C LYS A 251 -2.48 21.38 -10.51
N THR A 252 -3.77 21.21 -10.54
CA THR A 252 -4.63 21.34 -9.35
C THR A 252 -5.20 19.99 -8.97
N PHE A 253 -5.03 19.61 -7.71
CA PHE A 253 -5.51 18.35 -7.16
C PHE A 253 -6.45 18.60 -6.00
N TYR A 254 -7.66 18.10 -6.12
CA TYR A 254 -8.71 18.13 -5.10
C TYR A 254 -8.88 16.73 -4.53
N LEU A 255 -9.00 16.60 -3.22
CA LEU A 255 -9.44 15.35 -2.61
C LEU A 255 -10.93 15.17 -2.89
N LEU A 256 -11.33 14.01 -3.42
CA LEU A 256 -12.72 13.76 -3.82
C LEU A 256 -13.71 13.92 -2.65
N THR A 257 -13.32 13.45 -1.44
CA THR A 257 -14.08 13.62 -0.20
C THR A 257 -13.13 13.69 0.99
N PRO A 258 -13.43 14.51 2.03
CA PRO A 258 -12.59 14.61 3.23
C PRO A 258 -12.39 13.29 3.99
N GLY A 259 -13.27 12.31 3.74
CA GLY A 259 -13.19 10.98 4.37
C GLY A 259 -12.03 10.09 3.91
N LEU A 260 -11.31 10.47 2.87
CA LEU A 260 -10.17 9.71 2.32
C LEU A 260 -8.90 9.90 3.16
N VAL A 261 -8.98 9.56 4.43
CA VAL A 261 -7.89 9.61 5.41
C VAL A 261 -7.74 8.25 6.08
N CYS A 262 -6.56 7.67 6.01
CA CYS A 262 -6.21 6.47 6.78
C CYS A 262 -5.55 6.90 8.10
N PRO A 263 -6.24 6.78 9.26
CA PRO A 263 -5.68 7.24 10.53
C PRO A 263 -4.40 6.52 10.92
N ASN A 264 -4.25 5.24 10.55
CA ASN A 264 -3.06 4.47 10.86
C ASN A 264 -1.83 4.91 10.05
N MET A 265 -2.02 5.31 8.79
CA MET A 265 -0.95 5.92 7.99
C MET A 265 -0.52 7.30 8.52
N LYS A 266 -1.37 7.98 9.31
CA LYS A 266 -1.09 9.30 9.89
C LYS A 266 -0.47 9.24 11.31
N LYS A 267 -0.25 8.03 11.85
CA LYS A 267 0.39 7.88 13.17
C LYS A 267 1.88 8.21 13.12
N THR A 268 2.57 7.80 12.07
CA THR A 268 4.00 8.07 11.92
C THR A 268 4.29 9.58 11.83
N SER A 269 5.22 10.03 12.64
CA SER A 269 5.68 11.43 12.72
C SER A 269 7.21 11.49 12.61
N VAL A 270 7.78 12.68 12.43
CA VAL A 270 9.24 12.89 12.48
C VAL A 270 9.82 12.43 13.82
N GLU A 271 9.08 12.69 14.91
CA GLU A 271 9.50 12.26 16.26
C GLU A 271 9.53 10.73 16.39
N SER A 272 8.52 10.04 15.86
CA SER A 272 8.51 8.56 15.92
C SER A 272 9.61 7.94 15.06
N VAL A 273 9.95 8.53 13.91
CA VAL A 273 11.10 8.13 13.09
C VAL A 273 12.42 8.36 13.84
N TYR A 274 12.57 9.51 14.49
CA TYR A 274 13.73 9.82 15.33
C TYR A 274 13.89 8.79 16.44
N ASN A 275 12.81 8.49 17.16
CA ASN A 275 12.81 7.53 18.26
C ASN A 275 13.12 6.10 17.78
N ALA A 276 12.58 5.71 16.62
CA ALA A 276 12.87 4.41 16.02
C ALA A 276 14.37 4.25 15.75
N LEU A 277 15.01 5.22 15.12
CA LEU A 277 16.44 5.20 14.82
C LEU A 277 17.29 5.27 16.08
N LYS A 278 16.95 6.16 17.03
CA LYS A 278 17.74 6.41 18.22
C LYS A 278 17.77 5.21 19.17
N TYR A 279 16.61 4.59 19.37
CA TYR A 279 16.42 3.54 20.37
C TYR A 279 16.21 2.14 19.78
N ASN A 280 16.35 1.98 18.46
CA ASN A 280 16.00 0.76 17.71
C ASN A 280 14.58 0.26 18.06
N ARG A 281 13.62 1.20 18.16
CA ARG A 281 12.23 0.88 18.47
C ARG A 281 11.51 0.44 17.23
N TYR A 282 10.81 -0.33 17.42
CA TYR A 282 9.89 -1.46 17.26
C TYR A 282 10.41 -2.29 16.08
N GLU A 283 11.46 -3.08 16.34
CA GLU A 283 11.98 -4.01 15.37
C GLU A 283 10.94 -5.10 15.04
N ILE A 284 10.74 -5.33 13.76
CA ILE A 284 9.88 -6.40 13.26
C ILE A 284 10.59 -7.73 13.39
N ASN A 285 10.00 -8.63 14.17
CA ASN A 285 10.45 -10.00 14.35
C ASN A 285 9.37 -10.95 13.89
N LEU A 286 9.75 -11.95 13.11
CA LEU A 286 8.84 -12.95 12.54
C LEU A 286 9.32 -14.35 12.90
N ASP A 287 8.38 -15.26 13.05
CA ASP A 287 8.69 -16.68 13.08
C ASP A 287 9.37 -17.10 11.76
N LYS A 288 10.44 -17.89 11.86
CA LYS A 288 11.27 -18.25 10.70
C LYS A 288 10.49 -19.05 9.66
N GLU A 289 9.69 -20.00 10.08
CA GLU A 289 8.92 -20.86 9.18
C GLU A 289 7.84 -20.04 8.46
N VAL A 290 7.14 -19.18 9.19
CA VAL A 290 6.18 -18.23 8.63
C VAL A 290 6.86 -17.29 7.61
N ALA A 291 8.01 -16.74 7.96
CA ALA A 291 8.74 -15.83 7.08
C ALA A 291 9.21 -16.51 5.79
N GLU A 292 9.74 -17.75 5.87
CA GLU A 292 10.18 -18.53 4.70
C GLU A 292 9.01 -18.87 3.75
N ARG A 293 7.87 -19.26 4.30
CA ARG A 293 6.66 -19.56 3.51
C ARG A 293 6.11 -18.29 2.86
N ALA A 294 5.96 -17.21 3.61
CA ALA A 294 5.50 -15.92 3.10
C ALA A 294 6.45 -15.33 2.04
N ARG A 295 7.75 -15.56 2.17
CA ARG A 295 8.76 -15.14 1.20
C ARG A 295 8.48 -15.70 -0.19
N ARG A 296 8.13 -16.98 -0.31
CA ARG A 296 7.82 -17.60 -1.60
C ARG A 296 6.70 -16.84 -2.34
N ALA A 297 5.64 -16.49 -1.63
CA ALA A 297 4.51 -15.74 -2.22
C ALA A 297 4.91 -14.30 -2.63
N LEU A 298 5.77 -13.63 -1.84
CA LEU A 298 6.28 -12.30 -2.17
C LEU A 298 7.28 -12.32 -3.32
N GLU A 299 8.23 -13.26 -3.35
CA GLU A 299 9.20 -13.41 -4.45
C GLU A 299 8.50 -13.78 -5.76
N ALA A 300 7.49 -14.66 -5.71
CA ALA A 300 6.66 -14.96 -6.88
C ALA A 300 5.99 -13.70 -7.45
N MET A 301 5.50 -12.79 -6.59
CA MET A 301 4.96 -11.49 -7.01
C MET A 301 6.01 -10.60 -7.70
N LEU A 302 7.22 -10.59 -7.17
CA LEU A 302 8.31 -9.74 -7.71
C LEU A 302 8.86 -10.26 -9.04
N ALA A 303 8.70 -11.56 -9.32
CA ALA A 303 9.14 -12.21 -10.55
C ALA A 303 8.17 -12.00 -11.74
N VAL A 304 6.92 -11.58 -11.50
CA VAL A 304 5.92 -11.24 -12.53
C VAL A 304 6.01 -9.76 -12.89
#